data_0d2db0cba0c1380513911fe296a181e5
#
_entry.id   0d2db0cba0c1380513911fe296a181e5
#
_cell.length_a   1.000
_cell.length_b   1.000
_cell.length_c   1.000
_cell.angle_alpha   90.00
_cell.angle_beta   90.00
_cell.angle_gamma   90.00
#
_symmetry.space_group_name_H-M   'P 1'
#
loop_
_entity.id
_entity.type
_entity.pdbx_description
1 polymer ?
#
loop_
_entity_poly.entity_id
_entity_poly.type
_entity_poly.pdbx_seq_one_letter_code
_entity_poly.pdbx_strand_id
1 'polypeptide(L)'
;MTEAKKMSDAAVSTNPYSRLMALQKMGIVDNYEQIRNFSAIIVGVGGVGSVTAEMLVRCGVGKLILYDYDKIESANMNRLFYTPEQIGMEKVEAAKQTLEKINPDVKIEVHSCNITTSENYDKFLDNIEHGGINGDRISIILSCVDNYGARMTINKACNKLNQIWMESGVSENAMSGHIQFIIPGETACFSCAPPLVVAEEGNEKKIKREGVCTASLPTTMGIIAGFLAQNFLKWSLNFGEVSYLLNYNALLNYFTNEELMPNPQCSDENCVKCQEEFKKSGKSRKPQKKVSKQEKKEEKYENDWGIKIVDESEQSAQVVEVKDVKSNNMSLDDLKNQFKMLSSKK
;
A
#
# COMPACT_ATOMS: atom_id res chain seq x y z
N MET A 1 26.61 15.56 13.15
CA MET A 1 25.52 15.17 12.22
C MET A 1 26.03 15.45 10.83
N THR A 2 26.25 14.41 10.03
CA THR A 2 26.58 14.56 8.60
C THR A 2 25.35 15.10 7.90
N GLU A 3 25.46 16.23 7.19
CA GLU A 3 24.39 16.75 6.34
C GLU A 3 23.99 15.66 5.35
N ALA A 4 22.66 15.41 5.24
CA ALA A 4 22.14 14.44 4.28
C ALA A 4 22.60 14.81 2.86
N LYS A 5 23.24 13.87 2.17
CA LYS A 5 23.73 14.10 0.81
C LYS A 5 22.60 14.49 -0.12
N LYS A 6 22.76 15.58 -0.88
CA LYS A 6 21.78 16.00 -1.89
C LYS A 6 21.47 14.83 -2.83
N MET A 7 20.19 14.56 -3.11
CA MET A 7 19.82 13.59 -4.12
C MET A 7 20.27 14.06 -5.50
N SER A 8 20.95 13.21 -6.22
CA SER A 8 21.49 13.50 -7.54
C SER A 8 21.03 12.47 -8.55
N ASP A 9 20.89 12.90 -9.79
CA ASP A 9 20.58 12.04 -10.93
C ASP A 9 21.85 11.49 -11.61
N ALA A 10 23.05 11.88 -11.14
CA ALA A 10 24.30 11.40 -11.68
C ALA A 10 24.41 9.88 -11.57
N ALA A 11 24.59 9.22 -12.72
CA ALA A 11 24.70 7.77 -12.81
C ALA A 11 26.12 7.28 -12.45
N VAL A 12 26.54 7.59 -11.22
CA VAL A 12 27.81 7.10 -10.65
C VAL A 12 27.54 5.97 -9.67
N SER A 13 28.47 5.03 -9.55
CA SER A 13 28.32 3.81 -8.73
C SER A 13 28.07 4.07 -7.25
N THR A 14 28.42 5.25 -6.75
CA THR A 14 28.26 5.66 -5.34
C THR A 14 26.96 6.39 -5.05
N ASN A 15 26.09 6.62 -6.05
CA ASN A 15 24.82 7.32 -5.90
C ASN A 15 23.63 6.37 -5.86
N PRO A 16 23.03 6.08 -4.69
CA PRO A 16 21.90 5.17 -4.56
C PRO A 16 20.60 5.76 -5.14
N TYR A 17 20.52 7.07 -5.36
CA TYR A 17 19.30 7.76 -5.76
C TYR A 17 19.14 7.96 -7.26
N SER A 18 20.20 7.68 -8.08
CA SER A 18 20.17 7.97 -9.52
C SER A 18 18.99 7.35 -10.25
N ARG A 19 18.62 6.10 -9.89
CA ARG A 19 17.48 5.38 -10.50
C ARG A 19 16.13 5.92 -10.07
N LEU A 20 16.02 6.42 -8.83
CA LEU A 20 14.83 7.06 -8.31
C LEU A 20 14.62 8.44 -8.92
N MET A 21 15.71 9.23 -9.03
CA MET A 21 15.70 10.53 -9.70
C MET A 21 15.36 10.42 -11.20
N ALA A 22 15.58 9.26 -11.82
CA ALA A 22 15.16 9.00 -13.21
C ALA A 22 13.63 9.14 -13.39
N LEU A 23 12.81 8.86 -12.36
CA LEU A 23 11.36 9.07 -12.41
C LEU A 23 10.99 10.54 -12.67
N GLN A 24 11.79 11.47 -12.14
CA GLN A 24 11.60 12.89 -12.41
C GLN A 24 11.99 13.24 -13.86
N LYS A 25 13.10 12.69 -14.38
CA LYS A 25 13.50 12.89 -15.77
C LYS A 25 12.47 12.33 -16.76
N MET A 26 11.83 11.22 -16.41
CA MET A 26 10.78 10.59 -17.23
C MET A 26 9.42 11.29 -17.10
N GLY A 27 9.31 12.36 -16.29
CA GLY A 27 8.07 13.09 -16.11
C GLY A 27 7.00 12.37 -15.30
N ILE A 28 7.34 11.28 -14.60
CA ILE A 28 6.42 10.54 -13.72
C ILE A 28 6.18 11.31 -12.43
N VAL A 29 7.24 11.91 -11.87
CA VAL A 29 7.25 12.69 -10.62
C VAL A 29 7.82 14.06 -10.93
N ASP A 30 7.22 15.14 -10.43
CA ASP A 30 7.72 16.51 -10.66
C ASP A 30 9.01 16.79 -9.90
N ASN A 31 9.06 16.35 -8.64
CA ASN A 31 10.23 16.52 -7.77
C ASN A 31 10.36 15.32 -6.83
N TYR A 32 11.27 14.41 -7.13
CA TYR A 32 11.48 13.21 -6.31
C TYR A 32 12.10 13.53 -4.95
N GLU A 33 12.96 14.55 -4.87
CA GLU A 33 13.66 14.93 -3.63
C GLU A 33 12.69 15.35 -2.51
N GLN A 34 11.45 15.72 -2.85
CA GLN A 34 10.41 16.02 -1.86
C GLN A 34 10.13 14.85 -0.90
N ILE A 35 10.45 13.61 -1.24
CA ILE A 35 10.29 12.45 -0.36
C ILE A 35 11.00 12.66 0.98
N ARG A 36 12.08 13.42 1.02
CA ARG A 36 12.86 13.75 2.22
C ARG A 36 12.12 14.64 3.21
N ASN A 37 11.09 15.34 2.76
CA ASN A 37 10.27 16.19 3.62
C ASN A 37 9.16 15.43 4.33
N PHE A 38 9.03 14.12 4.04
CA PHE A 38 8.01 13.28 4.65
C PHE A 38 8.58 12.49 5.82
N SER A 39 7.75 12.40 6.86
CA SER A 39 7.98 11.57 8.02
C SER A 39 6.82 10.60 8.21
N ALA A 40 7.11 9.36 8.56
CA ALA A 40 6.07 8.37 8.81
C ALA A 40 6.29 7.64 10.12
N ILE A 41 5.19 7.34 10.82
CA ILE A 41 5.17 6.36 11.89
C ILE A 41 4.74 5.02 11.30
N ILE A 42 5.48 3.96 11.56
CA ILE A 42 5.09 2.59 11.25
C ILE A 42 4.81 1.88 12.56
N VAL A 43 3.56 1.43 12.76
CA VAL A 43 3.15 0.66 13.93
C VAL A 43 3.05 -0.80 13.54
N GLY A 44 3.81 -1.64 14.21
CA GLY A 44 4.02 -3.04 13.87
C GLY A 44 5.17 -3.23 12.87
N VAL A 45 6.28 -3.81 13.32
CA VAL A 45 7.48 -4.08 12.49
C VAL A 45 7.59 -5.60 12.26
N GLY A 46 6.43 -6.21 11.98
CA GLY A 46 6.30 -7.63 11.61
C GLY A 46 6.52 -7.87 10.12
N GLY A 47 5.82 -8.86 9.55
CA GLY A 47 6.02 -9.29 8.15
C GLY A 47 5.69 -8.24 7.10
N VAL A 48 4.70 -7.36 7.34
CA VAL A 48 4.36 -6.25 6.44
C VAL A 48 5.18 -5.00 6.77
N GLY A 49 5.20 -4.60 8.05
CA GLY A 49 5.79 -3.33 8.45
C GLY A 49 7.30 -3.25 8.28
N SER A 50 8.05 -4.33 8.52
CA SER A 50 9.50 -4.35 8.31
C SER A 50 9.87 -4.16 6.83
N VAL A 51 9.15 -4.85 5.94
CA VAL A 51 9.35 -4.75 4.48
C VAL A 51 8.94 -3.37 3.97
N THR A 52 7.82 -2.82 4.47
CA THR A 52 7.39 -1.45 4.17
C THR A 52 8.45 -0.44 4.60
N ALA A 53 8.99 -0.57 5.82
CA ALA A 53 10.05 0.30 6.34
C ALA A 53 11.30 0.26 5.44
N GLU A 54 11.74 -0.94 5.03
CA GLU A 54 12.86 -1.10 4.11
C GLU A 54 12.61 -0.41 2.77
N MET A 55 11.44 -0.61 2.17
CA MET A 55 11.09 0.04 0.90
C MET A 55 11.14 1.56 1.02
N LEU A 56 10.58 2.14 2.08
CA LEU A 56 10.58 3.59 2.28
C LEU A 56 11.98 4.15 2.55
N VAL A 57 12.81 3.43 3.32
CA VAL A 57 14.21 3.80 3.56
C VAL A 57 15.01 3.78 2.25
N ARG A 58 14.83 2.75 1.41
CA ARG A 58 15.47 2.69 0.08
C ARG A 58 15.01 3.82 -0.84
N CYS A 59 13.74 4.24 -0.71
CA CYS A 59 13.21 5.40 -1.44
C CYS A 59 13.71 6.75 -0.91
N GLY A 60 14.34 6.79 0.28
CA GLY A 60 14.93 7.99 0.83
C GLY A 60 13.94 8.89 1.57
N VAL A 61 12.94 8.31 2.25
CA VAL A 61 12.05 9.07 3.14
C VAL A 61 12.84 9.83 4.21
N GLY A 62 12.38 11.00 4.63
CA GLY A 62 13.15 11.85 5.54
C GLY A 62 13.30 11.29 6.95
N LYS A 63 12.20 10.79 7.54
CA LYS A 63 12.20 10.21 8.89
C LYS A 63 11.22 9.05 9.01
N LEU A 64 11.62 8.00 9.72
CA LEU A 64 10.74 6.93 10.18
C LEU A 64 10.77 6.83 11.71
N ILE A 65 9.59 6.62 12.30
CA ILE A 65 9.43 6.25 13.71
C ILE A 65 8.78 4.86 13.73
N LEU A 66 9.43 3.89 14.36
CA LEU A 66 9.00 2.50 14.39
C LEU A 66 8.47 2.14 15.77
N TYR A 67 7.28 1.55 15.82
CA TYR A 67 6.65 1.03 17.03
C TYR A 67 6.43 -0.46 16.93
N ASP A 68 6.95 -1.21 17.88
CA ASP A 68 6.66 -2.63 18.11
C ASP A 68 7.11 -2.99 19.53
N TYR A 69 6.46 -3.92 20.19
CA TYR A 69 6.83 -4.36 21.55
C TYR A 69 7.37 -5.78 21.60
N ASP A 70 7.38 -6.48 20.47
CA ASP A 70 7.82 -7.86 20.40
C ASP A 70 9.32 -7.98 20.19
N LYS A 71 9.80 -9.18 20.55
CA LYS A 71 11.14 -9.65 20.19
C LYS A 71 11.10 -10.54 18.96
N ILE A 72 12.24 -10.68 18.32
CA ILE A 72 12.40 -11.57 17.18
C ILE A 72 12.51 -13.01 17.70
N GLU A 73 11.69 -13.89 17.15
CA GLU A 73 11.64 -15.31 17.46
C GLU A 73 12.04 -16.16 16.25
N SER A 74 12.42 -17.40 16.46
CA SER A 74 12.72 -18.34 15.37
C SER A 74 11.54 -18.53 14.40
N ALA A 75 10.29 -18.45 14.92
CA ALA A 75 9.08 -18.50 14.11
C ALA A 75 8.93 -17.31 13.14
N ASN A 76 9.71 -16.23 13.33
CA ASN A 76 9.69 -15.08 12.45
C ASN A 76 10.61 -15.24 11.23
N MET A 77 11.41 -16.30 11.16
CA MET A 77 12.35 -16.54 10.06
C MET A 77 11.66 -16.95 8.75
N ASN A 78 10.38 -17.26 8.78
CA ASN A 78 9.54 -17.44 7.59
C ASN A 78 9.06 -16.09 6.97
N ARG A 79 9.52 -14.96 7.51
CA ARG A 79 9.18 -13.61 7.03
C ARG A 79 10.41 -12.99 6.38
N LEU A 80 10.16 -12.03 5.50
CA LEU A 80 11.24 -11.23 4.92
C LEU A 80 11.83 -10.29 5.98
N PHE A 81 13.07 -9.86 5.77
CA PHE A 81 13.77 -8.82 6.53
C PHE A 81 14.65 -9.30 7.69
N TYR A 82 14.12 -10.08 8.64
CA TYR A 82 14.92 -10.50 9.82
C TYR A 82 15.82 -11.69 9.51
N THR A 83 16.96 -11.77 10.27
CA THR A 83 17.95 -12.84 10.14
C THR A 83 18.10 -13.64 11.44
N PRO A 84 18.57 -14.90 11.39
CA PRO A 84 18.72 -15.73 12.58
C PRO A 84 19.61 -15.11 13.68
N GLU A 85 20.59 -14.29 13.31
CA GLU A 85 21.51 -13.62 14.25
C GLU A 85 20.79 -12.55 15.09
N GLN A 86 19.60 -12.11 14.67
CA GLN A 86 18.80 -11.11 15.36
C GLN A 86 17.80 -11.73 16.35
N ILE A 87 17.71 -13.06 16.45
CA ILE A 87 16.78 -13.74 17.37
C ILE A 87 17.04 -13.28 18.82
N GLY A 88 15.97 -12.91 19.52
CA GLY A 88 16.01 -12.39 20.89
C GLY A 88 16.13 -10.87 21.00
N MET A 89 16.50 -10.16 19.92
CA MET A 89 16.49 -8.70 19.88
C MET A 89 15.06 -8.16 19.81
N GLU A 90 14.86 -6.95 20.29
CA GLU A 90 13.61 -6.21 20.02
C GLU A 90 13.48 -5.92 18.53
N LYS A 91 12.28 -6.15 17.96
CA LYS A 91 12.05 -6.00 16.52
C LYS A 91 12.43 -4.60 16.02
N VAL A 92 12.07 -3.55 16.77
CA VAL A 92 12.37 -2.17 16.39
C VAL A 92 13.85 -1.85 16.39
N GLU A 93 14.62 -2.38 17.36
CA GLU A 93 16.07 -2.17 17.44
C GLU A 93 16.81 -2.90 16.32
N ALA A 94 16.45 -4.13 16.05
CA ALA A 94 17.00 -4.91 14.94
C ALA A 94 16.69 -4.25 13.59
N ALA A 95 15.45 -3.75 13.44
CA ALA A 95 15.04 -3.03 12.25
C ALA A 95 15.86 -1.75 12.05
N LYS A 96 16.02 -0.94 13.10
CA LYS A 96 16.84 0.27 13.06
C LYS A 96 18.25 -0.02 12.57
N GLN A 97 18.92 -1.01 13.20
CA GLN A 97 20.30 -1.40 12.82
C GLN A 97 20.42 -1.82 11.35
N THR A 98 19.42 -2.54 10.84
CA THR A 98 19.40 -2.97 9.44
C THR A 98 19.15 -1.80 8.49
N LEU A 99 18.16 -0.98 8.79
CA LEU A 99 17.75 0.13 7.95
C LEU A 99 18.80 1.25 7.87
N GLU A 100 19.47 1.57 8.98
CA GLU A 100 20.57 2.55 9.01
C GLU A 100 21.77 2.11 8.16
N LYS A 101 22.03 0.78 8.08
CA LYS A 101 23.05 0.22 7.18
C LYS A 101 22.64 0.32 5.70
N ILE A 102 21.33 0.19 5.41
CA ILE A 102 20.79 0.29 4.04
C ILE A 102 20.87 1.73 3.54
N ASN A 103 20.41 2.70 4.34
CA ASN A 103 20.42 4.11 3.97
C ASN A 103 20.63 5.02 5.20
N PRO A 104 21.86 5.45 5.46
CA PRO A 104 22.18 6.30 6.61
C PRO A 104 21.65 7.73 6.51
N ASP A 105 21.11 8.15 5.35
CA ASP A 105 20.54 9.49 5.17
C ASP A 105 19.14 9.59 5.82
N VAL A 106 18.48 8.45 6.12
CA VAL A 106 17.14 8.42 6.72
C VAL A 106 17.24 8.46 8.25
N LYS A 107 16.52 9.36 8.89
CA LYS A 107 16.44 9.39 10.36
C LYS A 107 15.50 8.31 10.86
N ILE A 108 16.00 7.45 11.77
CA ILE A 108 15.20 6.34 12.32
C ILE A 108 15.12 6.46 13.84
N GLU A 109 13.91 6.58 14.35
CA GLU A 109 13.56 6.57 15.75
C GLU A 109 12.76 5.32 16.08
N VAL A 110 12.91 4.76 17.26
CA VAL A 110 12.27 3.49 17.63
C VAL A 110 11.69 3.54 19.04
N HIS A 111 10.54 2.88 19.20
CA HIS A 111 9.84 2.75 20.47
C HIS A 111 9.42 1.30 20.68
N SER A 112 10.09 0.61 21.62
CA SER A 112 9.73 -0.75 22.03
C SER A 112 8.63 -0.69 23.08
N CYS A 113 7.40 -0.45 22.65
CA CYS A 113 6.27 -0.32 23.58
C CYS A 113 4.93 -0.66 22.93
N ASN A 114 3.97 -1.06 23.75
CA ASN A 114 2.59 -1.31 23.35
C ASN A 114 1.79 0.00 23.40
N ILE A 115 1.36 0.50 22.25
CA ILE A 115 0.58 1.75 22.13
C ILE A 115 -0.83 1.68 22.73
N THR A 116 -1.33 0.49 23.08
CA THR A 116 -2.69 0.33 23.65
C THR A 116 -2.76 0.62 25.15
N THR A 117 -1.62 0.78 25.82
CA THR A 117 -1.56 1.18 27.24
C THR A 117 -1.71 2.69 27.36
N SER A 118 -2.37 3.17 28.42
CA SER A 118 -2.63 4.61 28.60
C SER A 118 -1.36 5.46 28.55
N GLU A 119 -0.30 5.04 29.26
CA GLU A 119 0.96 5.78 29.30
C GLU A 119 1.63 5.91 27.92
N ASN A 120 1.63 4.83 27.14
CA ASN A 120 2.26 4.83 25.82
C ASN A 120 1.36 5.49 24.77
N TYR A 121 0.05 5.49 24.98
CA TYR A 121 -0.89 6.18 24.11
C TYR A 121 -0.65 7.70 24.12
N ASP A 122 -0.40 8.31 25.27
CA ASP A 122 -0.09 9.74 25.35
C ASP A 122 1.23 10.08 24.66
N LYS A 123 2.26 9.22 24.81
CA LYS A 123 3.52 9.35 24.08
C LYS A 123 3.34 9.18 22.56
N PHE A 124 2.44 8.29 22.17
CA PHE A 124 2.11 8.09 20.77
C PHE A 124 1.42 9.31 20.16
N LEU A 125 0.48 9.94 20.89
CA LEU A 125 -0.14 11.20 20.47
C LEU A 125 0.90 12.32 20.33
N ASP A 126 1.80 12.47 21.30
CA ASP A 126 2.88 13.47 21.24
C ASP A 126 3.79 13.26 20.03
N ASN A 127 4.15 12.01 19.73
CA ASN A 127 4.94 11.68 18.53
C ASN A 127 4.18 11.94 17.21
N ILE A 128 2.86 11.86 17.20
CA ILE A 128 2.07 12.28 16.03
C ILE A 128 2.19 13.79 15.82
N GLU A 129 2.14 14.58 16.89
CA GLU A 129 2.14 16.05 16.82
C GLU A 129 3.53 16.64 16.66
N HIS A 130 4.56 16.02 17.26
CA HIS A 130 5.91 16.62 17.35
C HIS A 130 7.04 15.69 16.88
N GLY A 131 6.72 14.43 16.49
CA GLY A 131 7.73 13.46 16.08
C GLY A 131 8.23 13.62 14.65
N GLY A 132 7.73 14.57 13.87
CA GLY A 132 8.12 14.79 12.49
C GLY A 132 9.53 15.34 12.30
N ILE A 133 9.82 15.80 11.11
CA ILE A 133 11.10 16.44 10.79
C ILE A 133 11.12 17.81 11.48
N ASN A 134 12.22 18.09 12.19
CA ASN A 134 12.41 19.32 12.97
C ASN A 134 11.39 19.58 14.10
N GLY A 135 10.71 18.53 14.58
CA GLY A 135 9.68 18.66 15.61
C GLY A 135 8.30 19.00 15.06
N ASP A 136 8.13 18.95 13.76
CA ASP A 136 6.83 19.13 13.13
C ASP A 136 5.92 17.91 13.32
N ARG A 137 4.70 18.04 12.89
CA ARG A 137 3.73 16.94 12.86
C ARG A 137 4.19 15.86 11.89
N ILE A 138 3.91 14.59 12.23
CA ILE A 138 4.10 13.45 11.34
C ILE A 138 3.27 13.60 10.07
N SER A 139 3.84 13.27 8.93
CA SER A 139 3.11 13.34 7.66
C SER A 139 2.03 12.26 7.56
N ILE A 140 2.32 11.04 8.00
CA ILE A 140 1.39 9.91 7.92
C ILE A 140 1.72 8.82 8.93
N ILE A 141 0.70 8.01 9.28
CA ILE A 141 0.87 6.78 10.05
C ILE A 141 0.58 5.59 9.13
N LEU A 142 1.43 4.56 9.20
CA LEU A 142 1.27 3.29 8.50
C LEU A 142 1.03 2.20 9.55
N SER A 143 -0.19 1.68 9.60
CA SER A 143 -0.60 0.62 10.50
C SER A 143 -0.33 -0.73 9.86
N CYS A 144 0.59 -1.50 10.46
CA CYS A 144 0.99 -2.84 10.02
C CYS A 144 0.81 -3.86 11.15
N VAL A 145 -0.17 -3.62 12.02
CA VAL A 145 -0.48 -4.46 13.18
C VAL A 145 -1.41 -5.62 12.80
N ASP A 146 -1.34 -6.70 13.57
CA ASP A 146 -2.11 -7.92 13.34
C ASP A 146 -3.32 -8.10 14.26
N ASN A 147 -3.56 -7.15 15.20
CA ASN A 147 -4.65 -7.24 16.15
C ASN A 147 -5.61 -6.05 16.06
N TYR A 148 -6.87 -6.33 16.38
CA TYR A 148 -7.95 -5.34 16.29
C TYR A 148 -7.78 -4.19 17.31
N GLY A 149 -7.34 -4.50 18.53
CA GLY A 149 -7.17 -3.49 19.58
C GLY A 149 -6.18 -2.39 19.20
N ALA A 150 -5.03 -2.78 18.62
CA ALA A 150 -4.05 -1.81 18.13
C ALA A 150 -4.59 -0.97 16.95
N ARG A 151 -5.31 -1.59 16.00
CA ARG A 151 -5.98 -0.85 14.91
C ARG A 151 -6.96 0.19 15.42
N MET A 152 -7.78 -0.18 16.39
CA MET A 152 -8.72 0.75 17.03
C MET A 152 -8.03 1.87 17.80
N THR A 153 -6.87 1.59 18.43
CA THR A 153 -6.08 2.61 19.13
C THR A 153 -5.51 3.62 18.14
N ILE A 154 -4.95 3.15 17.01
CA ILE A 154 -4.46 4.01 15.92
C ILE A 154 -5.61 4.82 15.34
N ASN A 155 -6.76 4.20 15.04
CA ASN A 155 -7.95 4.88 14.52
C ASN A 155 -8.41 6.02 15.44
N LYS A 156 -8.50 5.76 16.76
CA LYS A 156 -8.88 6.77 17.74
C LYS A 156 -7.90 7.93 17.81
N ALA A 157 -6.59 7.64 17.80
CA ALA A 157 -5.54 8.66 17.78
C ALA A 157 -5.61 9.51 16.51
N CYS A 158 -5.76 8.87 15.35
CA CYS A 158 -5.84 9.56 14.07
C CYS A 158 -7.10 10.41 13.95
N ASN A 159 -8.25 9.93 14.39
CA ASN A 159 -9.48 10.71 14.41
C ASN A 159 -9.39 11.89 15.40
N LYS A 160 -8.84 11.66 16.62
CA LYS A 160 -8.65 12.70 17.64
C LYS A 160 -7.78 13.84 17.13
N LEU A 161 -6.71 13.53 16.45
CA LEU A 161 -5.74 14.50 15.96
C LEU A 161 -5.98 14.90 14.50
N ASN A 162 -7.03 14.41 13.86
CA ASN A 162 -7.29 14.63 12.43
C ASN A 162 -6.08 14.26 11.55
N GLN A 163 -5.41 13.12 11.88
CA GLN A 163 -4.19 12.63 11.24
C GLN A 163 -4.50 11.65 10.10
N ILE A 164 -3.93 11.89 8.93
CA ILE A 164 -3.99 10.95 7.79
C ILE A 164 -3.19 9.68 8.13
N TRP A 165 -3.73 8.54 7.75
CA TRP A 165 -3.07 7.26 7.96
C TRP A 165 -3.45 6.22 6.91
N MET A 166 -2.65 5.17 6.80
CA MET A 166 -2.95 4.00 5.97
C MET A 166 -2.95 2.75 6.86
N GLU A 167 -3.97 1.95 6.70
CA GLU A 167 -4.12 0.65 7.34
C GLU A 167 -3.71 -0.44 6.37
N SER A 168 -3.16 -1.54 6.88
CA SER A 168 -2.85 -2.75 6.11
C SER A 168 -3.14 -4.00 6.91
N GLY A 169 -3.61 -5.02 6.23
CA GLY A 169 -3.91 -6.31 6.83
C GLY A 169 -3.66 -7.47 5.89
N VAL A 170 -3.27 -8.61 6.47
CA VAL A 170 -3.20 -9.91 5.81
C VAL A 170 -4.12 -10.85 6.56
N SER A 171 -4.91 -11.64 5.83
CA SER A 171 -5.85 -12.60 6.41
C SER A 171 -5.12 -13.72 7.19
N GLU A 172 -5.83 -14.35 8.13
CA GLU A 172 -5.29 -15.44 8.95
C GLU A 172 -4.75 -16.63 8.14
N ASN A 173 -5.32 -16.89 6.96
CA ASN A 173 -4.85 -17.94 6.05
C ASN A 173 -3.75 -17.47 5.09
N ALA A 174 -3.31 -16.23 5.18
CA ALA A 174 -2.31 -15.58 4.34
C ALA A 174 -2.62 -15.55 2.83
N MET A 175 -3.89 -15.83 2.42
CA MET A 175 -4.28 -15.87 1.01
C MET A 175 -4.95 -14.58 0.53
N SER A 176 -5.15 -13.62 1.40
CA SER A 176 -5.67 -12.30 1.03
C SER A 176 -5.09 -11.21 1.91
N GLY A 177 -5.21 -10.00 1.47
CA GLY A 177 -4.82 -8.83 2.23
C GLY A 177 -5.37 -7.56 1.62
N HIS A 178 -5.21 -6.47 2.33
CA HIS A 178 -5.70 -5.17 1.90
C HIS A 178 -4.82 -4.03 2.39
N ILE A 179 -4.98 -2.89 1.75
CA ILE A 179 -4.57 -1.59 2.27
C ILE A 179 -5.77 -0.65 2.24
N GLN A 180 -5.89 0.21 3.24
CA GLN A 180 -6.90 1.26 3.28
C GLN A 180 -6.25 2.60 3.58
N PHE A 181 -6.50 3.61 2.74
CA PHE A 181 -6.05 4.98 2.95
C PHE A 181 -7.18 5.78 3.61
N ILE A 182 -6.93 6.26 4.81
CA ILE A 182 -7.91 6.91 5.66
C ILE A 182 -7.55 8.38 5.87
N ILE A 183 -8.46 9.25 5.41
CA ILE A 183 -8.42 10.68 5.63
C ILE A 183 -9.60 11.02 6.56
N PRO A 184 -9.36 11.32 7.85
CA PRO A 184 -10.44 11.56 8.80
C PRO A 184 -11.43 12.61 8.28
N GLY A 185 -12.71 12.26 8.32
CA GLY A 185 -13.81 13.10 7.82
C GLY A 185 -14.12 12.98 6.33
N GLU A 186 -13.18 12.55 5.50
CA GLU A 186 -13.36 12.44 4.04
C GLU A 186 -13.61 11.02 3.56
N THR A 187 -12.93 10.03 4.18
CA THR A 187 -13.12 8.61 3.89
C THR A 187 -13.55 7.87 5.15
N ALA A 188 -14.09 6.66 5.00
CA ALA A 188 -14.48 5.84 6.13
C ALA A 188 -13.27 5.57 7.03
N CYS A 189 -13.40 5.85 8.33
CA CYS A 189 -12.43 5.41 9.32
C CYS A 189 -12.61 3.92 9.63
N PHE A 190 -11.69 3.32 10.38
CA PHE A 190 -11.76 1.89 10.69
C PHE A 190 -13.00 1.51 11.53
N SER A 191 -13.56 2.45 12.31
CA SER A 191 -14.82 2.26 13.05
C SER A 191 -16.07 2.47 12.20
N CYS A 192 -15.98 3.15 11.04
CA CYS A 192 -17.12 3.34 10.15
C CYS A 192 -17.57 2.03 9.48
N ALA A 193 -16.61 1.16 9.17
CA ALA A 193 -16.83 -0.13 8.50
C ALA A 193 -15.92 -1.19 9.14
N PRO A 194 -16.22 -1.64 10.37
CA PRO A 194 -15.42 -2.68 11.01
C PRO A 194 -15.55 -4.00 10.26
N PRO A 195 -14.53 -4.89 10.32
CA PRO A 195 -14.63 -6.21 9.72
C PRO A 195 -15.89 -6.95 10.20
N LEU A 196 -16.57 -7.67 9.30
CA LEU A 196 -17.85 -8.36 9.58
C LEU A 196 -17.77 -9.25 10.83
N VAL A 197 -16.68 -10.00 10.99
CA VAL A 197 -16.47 -10.88 12.16
C VAL A 197 -16.52 -10.10 13.49
N VAL A 198 -16.03 -8.86 13.48
CA VAL A 198 -16.07 -7.99 14.68
C VAL A 198 -17.46 -7.39 14.87
N ALA A 199 -18.14 -7.04 13.79
CA ALA A 199 -19.48 -6.48 13.82
C ALA A 199 -20.51 -7.49 14.34
N GLU A 200 -20.36 -8.78 14.00
CA GLU A 200 -21.30 -9.85 14.38
C GLU A 200 -21.08 -10.36 15.82
N GLU A 201 -19.83 -10.48 16.26
CA GLU A 201 -19.53 -11.16 17.53
C GLU A 201 -19.07 -10.25 18.68
N GLY A 202 -18.68 -9.02 18.39
CA GLY A 202 -18.26 -8.02 19.39
C GLY A 202 -17.07 -8.43 20.27
N ASN A 203 -16.40 -9.55 19.99
CA ASN A 203 -15.37 -10.11 20.84
C ASN A 203 -14.20 -10.71 20.04
N GLU A 204 -13.07 -10.01 20.07
CA GLU A 204 -11.83 -10.40 19.39
C GLU A 204 -11.28 -11.79 19.79
N LYS A 205 -11.56 -12.24 21.04
CA LYS A 205 -11.11 -13.54 21.54
C LYS A 205 -11.76 -14.72 20.81
N LYS A 206 -12.92 -14.53 20.21
CA LYS A 206 -13.62 -15.56 19.42
C LYS A 206 -13.11 -15.64 17.97
N ILE A 207 -12.39 -14.63 17.50
CA ILE A 207 -11.82 -14.59 16.15
C ILE A 207 -10.61 -15.52 16.04
N LYS A 208 -9.83 -15.67 17.12
CA LYS A 208 -8.69 -16.61 17.17
C LYS A 208 -9.22 -18.02 17.37
N ARG A 209 -9.13 -18.86 16.34
CA ARG A 209 -9.38 -20.30 16.47
C ARG A 209 -8.35 -20.90 17.45
N GLU A 210 -8.82 -21.41 18.59
CA GLU A 210 -7.94 -22.07 19.55
C GLU A 210 -7.15 -23.19 18.87
N GLY A 211 -5.83 -23.18 19.08
CA GLY A 211 -4.92 -24.23 18.58
C GLY A 211 -4.47 -24.11 17.12
N VAL A 212 -4.87 -23.06 16.39
CA VAL A 212 -4.38 -22.81 15.03
C VAL A 212 -3.47 -21.58 15.02
N CYS A 213 -2.20 -21.77 14.66
CA CYS A 213 -1.31 -20.65 14.39
C CYS A 213 -1.80 -19.90 13.14
N THR A 214 -1.81 -18.58 13.19
CA THR A 214 -2.05 -17.73 12.01
C THR A 214 -1.01 -18.06 10.95
N ALA A 215 -1.45 -18.35 9.74
CA ALA A 215 -0.55 -18.62 8.62
C ALA A 215 0.26 -17.36 8.27
N SER A 216 1.50 -17.55 7.88
CA SER A 216 2.38 -16.47 7.47
C SER A 216 3.05 -16.86 6.16
N LEU A 217 2.71 -16.13 5.08
CA LEU A 217 3.28 -16.32 3.77
C LEU A 217 4.07 -15.07 3.36
N PRO A 218 5.41 -15.15 3.25
CA PRO A 218 6.25 -13.98 2.96
C PRO A 218 5.89 -13.29 1.65
N THR A 219 5.44 -14.03 0.65
CA THR A 219 5.02 -13.47 -0.64
C THR A 219 3.79 -12.59 -0.50
N THR A 220 2.73 -13.02 0.18
CA THR A 220 1.53 -12.20 0.39
C THR A 220 1.84 -10.98 1.26
N MET A 221 2.64 -11.15 2.32
CA MET A 221 3.08 -10.02 3.16
C MET A 221 3.89 -9.00 2.34
N GLY A 222 4.80 -9.48 1.47
CA GLY A 222 5.59 -8.62 0.58
C GLY A 222 4.73 -7.86 -0.43
N ILE A 223 3.69 -8.50 -0.99
CA ILE A 223 2.73 -7.86 -1.91
C ILE A 223 1.99 -6.73 -1.20
N ILE A 224 1.45 -6.99 0.00
CA ILE A 224 0.71 -5.98 0.77
C ILE A 224 1.65 -4.84 1.22
N ALA A 225 2.87 -5.15 1.67
CA ALA A 225 3.87 -4.14 1.98
C ALA A 225 4.22 -3.29 0.74
N GLY A 226 4.32 -3.93 -0.43
CA GLY A 226 4.54 -3.24 -1.70
C GLY A 226 3.40 -2.29 -2.07
N PHE A 227 2.15 -2.72 -1.91
CA PHE A 227 0.99 -1.85 -2.13
C PHE A 227 0.96 -0.66 -1.16
N LEU A 228 1.25 -0.91 0.13
CA LEU A 228 1.28 0.14 1.14
C LEU A 228 2.37 1.18 0.85
N ALA A 229 3.59 0.73 0.59
CA ALA A 229 4.71 1.59 0.23
C ALA A 229 4.45 2.35 -1.07
N GLN A 230 3.93 1.67 -2.10
CA GLN A 230 3.60 2.30 -3.38
C GLN A 230 2.50 3.36 -3.22
N ASN A 231 1.47 3.09 -2.40
CA ASN A 231 0.39 4.03 -2.14
C ASN A 231 0.89 5.27 -1.37
N PHE A 232 1.81 5.06 -0.40
CA PHE A 232 2.52 6.15 0.27
C PHE A 232 3.30 7.02 -0.73
N LEU A 233 4.05 6.42 -1.66
CA LEU A 233 4.84 7.16 -2.66
C LEU A 233 3.93 7.95 -3.61
N LYS A 234 2.82 7.35 -4.07
CA LYS A 234 1.83 8.04 -4.90
C LYS A 234 1.25 9.26 -4.21
N TRP A 235 0.90 9.11 -2.94
CA TRP A 235 0.37 10.20 -2.12
C TRP A 235 1.41 11.29 -1.88
N SER A 236 2.62 10.93 -1.44
CA SER A 236 3.66 11.88 -1.03
C SER A 236 4.29 12.62 -2.21
N LEU A 237 4.48 11.94 -3.34
CA LEU A 237 5.09 12.50 -4.56
C LEU A 237 4.06 12.94 -5.60
N ASN A 238 2.76 12.77 -5.30
CA ASN A 238 1.63 13.19 -6.12
C ASN A 238 1.72 12.68 -7.58
N PHE A 239 1.86 11.37 -7.75
CA PHE A 239 1.86 10.72 -9.06
C PHE A 239 0.90 9.53 -9.09
N GLY A 240 0.34 9.25 -10.27
CA GLY A 240 -0.61 8.17 -10.46
C GLY A 240 -1.90 8.34 -9.62
N GLU A 241 -2.64 7.26 -9.43
CA GLU A 241 -3.87 7.25 -8.62
C GLU A 241 -3.63 6.55 -7.28
N VAL A 242 -4.02 7.21 -6.20
CA VAL A 242 -4.00 6.65 -4.85
C VAL A 242 -5.21 5.74 -4.67
N SER A 243 -5.00 4.56 -4.11
CA SER A 243 -6.08 3.62 -3.75
C SER A 243 -6.57 3.90 -2.34
N TYR A 244 -7.90 4.01 -2.15
CA TYR A 244 -8.50 4.24 -0.84
C TYR A 244 -8.79 2.93 -0.10
N LEU A 245 -9.25 1.89 -0.81
CA LEU A 245 -9.34 0.53 -0.31
C LEU A 245 -8.96 -0.42 -1.44
N LEU A 246 -7.78 -1.00 -1.36
CA LEU A 246 -7.30 -2.00 -2.32
C LEU A 246 -7.26 -3.36 -1.63
N ASN A 247 -8.05 -4.29 -2.13
CA ASN A 247 -8.04 -5.68 -1.68
C ASN A 247 -7.34 -6.57 -2.70
N TYR A 248 -6.66 -7.59 -2.21
CA TYR A 248 -5.97 -8.62 -2.99
C TYR A 248 -6.35 -10.01 -2.51
N ASN A 249 -6.68 -10.89 -3.44
CA ASN A 249 -6.91 -12.32 -3.20
C ASN A 249 -5.90 -13.14 -4.03
N ALA A 250 -4.99 -13.82 -3.34
CA ALA A 250 -3.92 -14.58 -3.96
C ALA A 250 -4.41 -15.86 -4.67
N LEU A 251 -5.51 -16.46 -4.21
CA LEU A 251 -6.05 -17.69 -4.84
C LEU A 251 -6.67 -17.41 -6.21
N LEU A 252 -7.23 -16.20 -6.37
CA LEU A 252 -7.96 -15.82 -7.58
C LEU A 252 -7.17 -14.83 -8.45
N ASN A 253 -6.01 -14.34 -7.99
CA ASN A 253 -5.28 -13.21 -8.59
C ASN A 253 -6.21 -12.02 -8.85
N TYR A 254 -7.09 -11.75 -7.88
CA TYR A 254 -8.16 -10.77 -8.00
C TYR A 254 -7.90 -9.55 -7.12
N PHE A 255 -8.22 -8.38 -7.66
CA PHE A 255 -8.06 -7.09 -6.99
C PHE A 255 -9.39 -6.34 -7.03
N THR A 256 -9.73 -5.67 -5.92
CA THR A 256 -10.75 -4.61 -5.92
C THR A 256 -10.12 -3.30 -5.48
N ASN A 257 -10.55 -2.20 -6.08
CA ASN A 257 -10.12 -0.86 -5.69
C ASN A 257 -11.39 0.00 -5.50
N GLU A 258 -11.68 0.31 -4.25
CA GLU A 258 -12.93 0.91 -3.83
C GLU A 258 -12.65 2.15 -2.96
N GLU A 259 -13.66 2.96 -2.74
CA GLU A 259 -13.64 4.05 -1.78
C GLU A 259 -14.83 3.92 -0.84
N LEU A 260 -14.56 3.78 0.45
CA LEU A 260 -15.60 3.72 1.48
C LEU A 260 -15.92 5.14 1.99
N MET A 261 -17.20 5.47 1.96
CA MET A 261 -17.68 6.75 2.48
C MET A 261 -17.80 6.70 4.00
N PRO A 262 -17.54 7.83 4.70
CA PRO A 262 -17.67 7.89 6.16
C PRO A 262 -19.11 7.62 6.59
N ASN A 263 -19.26 6.85 7.68
CA ASN A 263 -20.57 6.62 8.32
C ASN A 263 -20.98 7.84 9.16
N PRO A 264 -22.09 8.54 8.86
CA PRO A 264 -22.57 9.65 9.69
C PRO A 264 -22.90 9.26 11.13
N GLN A 265 -23.19 7.97 11.38
CA GLN A 265 -23.50 7.39 12.69
C GLN A 265 -22.30 6.56 13.21
N CYS A 266 -21.08 6.97 12.90
CA CYS A 266 -19.88 6.29 13.39
C CYS A 266 -19.84 6.27 14.91
N SER A 267 -19.45 5.14 15.50
CA SER A 267 -19.29 4.99 16.95
C SER A 267 -18.14 5.80 17.55
N ASP A 268 -17.23 6.30 16.72
CA ASP A 268 -16.14 7.18 17.11
C ASP A 268 -16.56 8.65 16.97
N GLU A 269 -16.80 9.32 18.10
CA GLU A 269 -17.25 10.72 18.14
C GLU A 269 -16.26 11.68 17.45
N ASN A 270 -14.95 11.40 17.49
CA ASN A 270 -13.96 12.23 16.81
C ASN A 270 -14.04 12.07 15.27
N CYS A 271 -14.39 10.86 14.80
CA CYS A 271 -14.67 10.68 13.37
C CYS A 271 -15.88 11.54 12.94
N VAL A 272 -16.95 11.56 13.71
CA VAL A 272 -18.13 12.40 13.42
C VAL A 272 -17.75 13.89 13.41
N LYS A 273 -16.97 14.36 14.38
CA LYS A 273 -16.44 15.74 14.40
C LYS A 273 -15.63 16.06 13.15
N CYS A 274 -14.71 15.18 12.75
CA CYS A 274 -13.93 15.37 11.51
C CYS A 274 -14.84 15.47 10.27
N GLN A 275 -15.92 14.67 10.20
CA GLN A 275 -16.91 14.76 9.11
C GLN A 275 -17.62 16.12 9.07
N GLU A 276 -17.98 16.65 10.23
CA GLU A 276 -18.61 17.98 10.33
C GLU A 276 -17.66 19.10 9.94
N GLU A 277 -16.38 19.02 10.37
CA GLU A 277 -15.34 19.96 9.99
C GLU A 277 -15.07 19.94 8.49
N PHE A 278 -15.01 18.76 7.89
CA PHE A 278 -14.87 18.61 6.45
C PHE A 278 -16.05 19.22 5.69
N LYS A 279 -17.30 18.94 6.12
CA LYS A 279 -18.51 19.52 5.51
C LYS A 279 -18.52 21.05 5.60
N LYS A 280 -18.03 21.63 6.69
CA LYS A 280 -17.94 23.10 6.87
C LYS A 280 -16.83 23.72 6.02
N SER A 281 -15.66 23.07 5.94
CA SER A 281 -14.50 23.62 5.25
C SER A 281 -14.59 23.47 3.73
N GLY A 282 -15.18 22.38 3.26
CA GLY A 282 -15.22 21.99 1.84
C GLY A 282 -13.84 21.71 1.21
N LYS A 283 -12.78 21.73 2.02
CA LYS A 283 -11.39 21.55 1.54
C LYS A 283 -10.99 20.08 1.65
N SER A 284 -10.93 19.39 0.52
CA SER A 284 -10.42 18.03 0.47
C SER A 284 -8.90 17.98 0.62
N ARG A 285 -8.42 16.96 1.38
CA ARG A 285 -7.00 16.59 1.53
C ARG A 285 -6.62 15.42 0.61
N LYS A 286 -7.58 14.94 -0.20
CA LYS A 286 -7.31 13.93 -1.22
C LYS A 286 -6.31 14.47 -2.23
N PRO A 287 -5.34 13.65 -2.68
CA PRO A 287 -4.45 14.05 -3.77
C PRO A 287 -5.25 14.49 -4.99
N GLN A 288 -4.89 15.63 -5.54
CA GLN A 288 -5.53 16.08 -6.78
C GLN A 288 -5.08 15.16 -7.91
N LYS A 289 -6.04 14.61 -8.66
CA LYS A 289 -5.73 13.86 -9.88
C LYS A 289 -5.01 14.81 -10.84
N LYS A 290 -3.71 14.62 -10.98
CA LYS A 290 -3.03 15.22 -12.14
C LYS A 290 -3.52 14.45 -13.35
N VAL A 291 -4.38 15.06 -14.15
CA VAL A 291 -4.59 14.63 -15.52
C VAL A 291 -3.23 14.75 -16.18
N SER A 292 -2.52 13.64 -16.33
CA SER A 292 -1.32 13.62 -17.15
C SER A 292 -1.77 14.17 -18.50
N LYS A 293 -1.28 15.33 -18.86
CA LYS A 293 -1.24 15.75 -20.25
C LYS A 293 -0.23 14.83 -20.95
N GLN A 294 -0.57 13.57 -21.08
CA GLN A 294 -0.11 12.82 -22.23
C GLN A 294 -0.86 13.45 -23.41
N GLU A 295 -0.30 14.55 -23.92
CA GLU A 295 -0.45 14.82 -25.33
C GLU A 295 -0.08 13.50 -25.99
N LYS A 296 -1.07 12.82 -26.56
CA LYS A 296 -0.83 11.77 -27.56
C LYS A 296 -0.02 12.47 -28.66
N LYS A 297 1.30 12.51 -28.52
CA LYS A 297 2.15 12.57 -29.67
C LYS A 297 1.90 11.24 -30.35
N GLU A 298 1.09 11.28 -31.38
CA GLU A 298 1.08 10.24 -32.39
C GLU A 298 2.50 10.16 -32.97
N GLU A 299 3.35 9.43 -32.28
CA GLU A 299 4.57 8.93 -32.90
C GLU A 299 4.09 7.92 -33.93
N LYS A 300 4.06 8.35 -35.19
CA LYS A 300 3.99 7.44 -36.32
C LYS A 300 5.24 6.55 -36.25
N TYR A 301 5.07 5.40 -35.61
CA TYR A 301 6.04 4.33 -35.71
C TYR A 301 5.92 3.77 -37.13
N GLU A 302 6.72 4.29 -38.07
CA GLU A 302 7.06 3.54 -39.28
C GLU A 302 7.99 2.42 -38.83
N ASN A 303 7.44 1.24 -38.61
CA ASN A 303 8.25 0.05 -38.38
C ASN A 303 8.46 -0.68 -39.71
N ASP A 304 9.67 -1.14 -39.96
CA ASP A 304 10.08 -1.90 -41.17
C ASP A 304 9.28 -3.20 -41.39
N TRP A 305 8.39 -3.58 -40.44
CA TRP A 305 7.62 -4.81 -40.45
C TRP A 305 6.18 -4.63 -40.93
N GLY A 306 5.74 -3.42 -41.26
CA GLY A 306 4.41 -3.14 -41.80
C GLY A 306 3.23 -3.45 -40.84
N ILE A 307 3.48 -3.61 -39.55
CA ILE A 307 2.45 -3.91 -38.55
C ILE A 307 1.79 -2.58 -38.14
N LYS A 308 0.51 -2.40 -38.46
CA LYS A 308 -0.29 -1.28 -37.98
C LYS A 308 -0.96 -1.69 -36.67
N ILE A 309 -0.75 -0.89 -35.61
CA ILE A 309 -1.56 -0.98 -34.39
C ILE A 309 -2.91 -0.33 -34.72
N VAL A 310 -3.98 -1.10 -34.76
CA VAL A 310 -5.34 -0.61 -34.94
C VAL A 310 -5.87 -0.25 -33.57
N ASP A 311 -6.18 1.02 -33.34
CA ASP A 311 -6.82 1.50 -32.11
C ASP A 311 -8.27 1.01 -32.08
N GLU A 312 -8.70 0.33 -31.01
CA GLU A 312 -10.07 -0.19 -30.86
C GLU A 312 -11.16 0.89 -30.92
N SER A 313 -10.79 2.17 -30.86
CA SER A 313 -11.73 3.30 -30.92
C SER A 313 -12.29 3.60 -32.33
N GLU A 314 -11.72 3.03 -33.40
CA GLU A 314 -12.21 3.25 -34.78
C GLU A 314 -13.22 2.20 -35.27
N GLN A 315 -13.56 1.18 -34.47
CA GLN A 315 -14.50 0.13 -34.88
C GLN A 315 -15.99 0.46 -34.71
N SER A 316 -16.37 1.67 -34.31
CA SER A 316 -17.79 2.00 -34.07
C SER A 316 -18.55 2.65 -35.26
N ALA A 317 -18.02 2.63 -36.47
CA ALA A 317 -18.66 3.33 -37.58
C ALA A 317 -18.64 2.62 -38.95
N GLN A 318 -18.66 1.29 -38.97
CA GLN A 318 -19.08 0.57 -40.20
C GLN A 318 -19.90 -0.65 -39.83
N VAL A 319 -21.23 -0.44 -39.82
CA VAL A 319 -22.19 -1.55 -39.92
C VAL A 319 -22.03 -2.15 -41.32
N VAL A 320 -21.22 -3.20 -41.41
CA VAL A 320 -21.22 -4.02 -42.62
C VAL A 320 -22.44 -4.93 -42.53
N GLU A 321 -23.42 -4.67 -43.43
CA GLU A 321 -24.50 -5.64 -43.66
C GLU A 321 -23.91 -7.01 -43.97
N VAL A 322 -24.04 -7.91 -43.04
CA VAL A 322 -23.66 -9.32 -43.23
C VAL A 322 -24.76 -9.92 -44.13
N LYS A 323 -24.47 -10.04 -45.43
CA LYS A 323 -25.26 -10.85 -46.32
C LYS A 323 -25.22 -12.31 -45.79
N ASP A 324 -26.40 -12.93 -45.73
CA ASP A 324 -26.70 -14.27 -45.31
C ASP A 324 -25.58 -15.28 -45.58
N VAL A 325 -24.88 -15.68 -44.56
CA VAL A 325 -24.03 -16.90 -44.59
C VAL A 325 -24.98 -18.07 -44.41
N LYS A 326 -25.20 -18.80 -45.50
CA LYS A 326 -25.89 -20.08 -45.45
C LYS A 326 -25.27 -20.97 -44.40
N SER A 327 -26.02 -21.32 -43.37
CA SER A 327 -25.63 -22.29 -42.36
C SER A 327 -25.36 -23.64 -43.04
N ASN A 328 -24.10 -23.99 -43.20
CA ASN A 328 -23.73 -25.38 -43.52
C ASN A 328 -23.98 -26.21 -42.26
N ASN A 329 -25.13 -26.90 -42.24
CA ASN A 329 -25.42 -27.95 -41.26
C ASN A 329 -24.47 -29.14 -41.50
N MET A 330 -23.24 -29.04 -41.05
CA MET A 330 -22.36 -30.21 -40.94
C MET A 330 -22.67 -30.94 -39.65
N SER A 331 -22.89 -32.24 -39.76
CA SER A 331 -23.15 -33.11 -38.60
C SER A 331 -21.85 -33.26 -37.77
N LEU A 332 -22.03 -33.57 -36.49
CA LEU A 332 -20.91 -33.83 -35.58
C LEU A 332 -19.99 -34.96 -36.07
N ASP A 333 -20.56 -35.90 -36.84
CA ASP A 333 -19.82 -37.04 -37.43
C ASP A 333 -18.98 -36.62 -38.64
N ASP A 334 -19.41 -35.63 -39.41
CA ASP A 334 -18.63 -35.08 -40.52
C ASP A 334 -17.40 -34.29 -40.00
N LEU A 335 -17.55 -33.56 -38.90
CA LEU A 335 -16.44 -32.91 -38.22
C LEU A 335 -15.41 -33.90 -37.65
N LYS A 336 -15.88 -35.02 -37.06
CA LYS A 336 -14.98 -36.06 -36.55
C LYS A 336 -14.22 -36.76 -37.67
N ASN A 337 -14.83 -36.93 -38.83
CA ASN A 337 -14.16 -37.56 -39.99
C ASN A 337 -13.13 -36.61 -40.63
N GLN A 338 -13.37 -35.31 -40.68
CA GLN A 338 -12.38 -34.33 -41.11
C GLN A 338 -11.18 -34.29 -40.16
N PHE A 339 -11.38 -34.33 -38.85
CA PHE A 339 -10.29 -34.40 -37.88
C PHE A 339 -9.44 -35.66 -37.99
N LYS A 340 -10.06 -36.83 -38.27
CA LYS A 340 -9.33 -38.07 -38.53
C LYS A 340 -8.48 -38.01 -39.80
N MET A 341 -8.97 -37.38 -40.88
CA MET A 341 -8.18 -37.21 -42.11
C MET A 341 -7.00 -36.21 -41.96
N LEU A 342 -7.09 -35.26 -41.07
CA LEU A 342 -6.00 -34.30 -40.78
C LEU A 342 -4.92 -34.91 -39.86
N SER A 343 -5.28 -35.87 -39.03
CA SER A 343 -4.34 -36.56 -38.13
C SER A 343 -3.57 -37.72 -38.79
N SER A 344 -3.98 -38.20 -39.99
CA SER A 344 -3.31 -39.28 -40.72
C SER A 344 -2.29 -38.80 -41.79
N LYS A 345 -2.04 -37.50 -41.84
CA LYS A 345 -1.03 -36.89 -42.76
C LYS A 345 0.18 -36.32 -42.00
N LYS A 346 0.59 -36.98 -40.93
CA LYS A 346 1.94 -36.77 -40.34
C LYS A 346 2.70 -38.06 -40.32
#